data_4e3bf1ff3151162dbe74937557e60933
#
_entry.id   4e3bf1ff3151162dbe74937557e60933
#
_cell.length_a   1.000
_cell.length_b   1.000
_cell.length_c   1.000
_cell.angle_alpha   90.00
_cell.angle_beta   90.00
_cell.angle_gamma   90.00
#
_symmetry.space_group_name_H-M   'P 1'
#
loop_
_entity.id
_entity.type
_entity.pdbx_description
1 polymer ?
#
loop_
_entity_poly.entity_id
_entity_poly.type
_entity_poly.pdbx_seq_one_letter_code
_entity_poly.pdbx_strand_id
1 'polypeptide(L)'
;MAQTDSSAKEEVKVTTTYAPIIAFISVQKSDNSVDLKSTVQAKIRGTLTKLTGLKIEFTVGTDSTVKKLGEVITDSRGVAILNCKPDQLTTDKEGKLNFKASFAGKDSIESAEELVSVKRARLEITPVKEDSLLTVKVKLIDLSTGTGTAVPETDLGVFVKRMFSSLKLGEGKTDEAGEATIEIPNKLPGDAQGNITLLAKIDENEVYGNLEAAVTQPWGTPVSDELKALPRALWGTLPPLWMPITFLILMTAVWGHYIVIIFELFRLRKEEPKTAS
;
A
#
# COMPACT_ATOMS: atom_id res chain seq x y z
N MET A 1 -1.93 67.35 -35.23
CA MET A 1 -2.76 66.12 -35.05
C MET A 1 -1.83 64.95 -35.08
N ALA A 2 -1.48 64.44 -33.91
CA ALA A 2 -0.67 63.23 -33.75
C ALA A 2 -1.58 62.16 -33.08
N GLN A 3 -1.88 61.13 -33.83
CA GLN A 3 -2.57 59.94 -33.33
C GLN A 3 -1.56 59.05 -32.63
N THR A 4 -1.74 58.86 -31.34
CA THR A 4 -0.99 57.92 -30.52
C THR A 4 -1.70 56.58 -30.63
N ASP A 5 -1.13 55.67 -31.38
CA ASP A 5 -1.55 54.29 -31.49
C ASP A 5 -1.08 53.50 -30.26
N SER A 6 -1.98 53.27 -29.32
CA SER A 6 -1.73 52.50 -28.11
C SER A 6 -2.10 51.03 -28.39
N SER A 7 -1.16 50.29 -28.99
CA SER A 7 -1.28 48.84 -29.14
C SER A 7 -1.03 48.18 -27.76
N ALA A 8 -2.09 47.91 -27.02
CA ALA A 8 -2.03 47.06 -25.84
C ALA A 8 -1.69 45.63 -26.29
N LYS A 9 -0.44 45.20 -26.03
CA LYS A 9 -0.05 43.77 -26.10
C LYS A 9 -0.81 43.01 -25.04
N GLU A 10 -1.82 42.29 -25.47
CA GLU A 10 -2.47 41.25 -24.68
C GLU A 10 -1.44 40.15 -24.43
N GLU A 11 -0.87 40.09 -23.24
CA GLU A 11 -0.04 38.97 -22.80
C GLU A 11 -0.92 37.73 -22.71
N VAL A 12 -0.87 36.88 -23.73
CA VAL A 12 -1.46 35.54 -23.68
C VAL A 12 -0.68 34.74 -22.62
N LYS A 13 -1.25 34.68 -21.42
CA LYS A 13 -0.79 33.84 -20.34
C LYS A 13 -0.97 32.39 -20.78
N VAL A 14 0.07 31.77 -21.32
CA VAL A 14 0.08 30.33 -21.65
C VAL A 14 -0.04 29.59 -20.32
N THR A 15 -1.25 29.26 -19.93
CA THR A 15 -1.51 28.40 -18.77
C THR A 15 -1.17 26.99 -19.20
N THR A 16 -0.07 26.46 -18.75
CA THR A 16 0.30 25.07 -18.99
C THR A 16 -0.70 24.18 -18.25
N THR A 17 -1.57 23.48 -18.98
CA THR A 17 -2.48 22.50 -18.44
C THR A 17 -1.86 21.11 -18.46
N TYR A 18 -2.15 20.32 -17.44
CA TYR A 18 -1.65 18.95 -17.28
C TYR A 18 -2.84 17.98 -17.35
N ALA A 19 -2.73 16.99 -18.25
CA ALA A 19 -3.71 15.92 -18.34
C ALA A 19 -3.45 14.89 -17.20
N PRO A 20 -4.42 14.66 -16.31
CA PRO A 20 -4.29 13.66 -15.27
C PRO A 20 -4.54 12.26 -15.84
N ILE A 21 -3.85 11.27 -15.27
CA ILE A 21 -4.06 9.85 -15.51
C ILE A 21 -4.74 9.30 -14.27
N ILE A 22 -5.94 8.74 -14.45
CA ILE A 22 -6.70 8.09 -13.38
C ILE A 22 -6.53 6.58 -13.55
N ALA A 23 -5.91 5.92 -12.58
CA ALA A 23 -5.95 4.46 -12.46
C ALA A 23 -7.08 4.10 -11.51
N PHE A 24 -8.13 3.47 -12.02
CA PHE A 24 -9.35 3.16 -11.30
C PHE A 24 -9.56 1.66 -11.20
N ILE A 25 -9.76 1.15 -10.00
CA ILE A 25 -10.04 -0.26 -9.72
C ILE A 25 -11.21 -0.40 -8.75
N SER A 26 -11.99 -1.45 -8.91
CA SER A 26 -13.00 -1.90 -7.96
C SER A 26 -12.55 -3.20 -7.29
N VAL A 27 -12.77 -3.33 -5.98
CA VAL A 27 -12.50 -4.56 -5.22
C VAL A 27 -13.78 -5.01 -4.55
N GLN A 28 -14.33 -6.13 -5.00
CA GLN A 28 -15.52 -6.73 -4.42
C GLN A 28 -15.14 -7.56 -3.18
N LYS A 29 -15.85 -7.39 -2.08
CA LYS A 29 -15.58 -8.06 -0.80
C LYS A 29 -16.59 -9.17 -0.47
N SER A 30 -16.23 -10.03 0.46
CA SER A 30 -17.07 -11.14 0.92
C SER A 30 -18.39 -10.69 1.55
N ASP A 31 -18.48 -9.48 2.11
CA ASP A 31 -19.68 -8.87 2.66
C ASP A 31 -20.58 -8.21 1.59
N ASN A 32 -20.29 -8.43 0.31
CA ASN A 32 -20.91 -7.79 -0.86
C ASN A 32 -20.71 -6.27 -0.94
N SER A 33 -19.87 -5.67 -0.13
CA SER A 33 -19.41 -4.28 -0.33
C SER A 33 -18.37 -4.20 -1.45
N VAL A 34 -18.18 -3.01 -1.99
CA VAL A 34 -17.18 -2.75 -3.02
C VAL A 34 -16.33 -1.56 -2.62
N ASP A 35 -15.02 -1.74 -2.58
CA ASP A 35 -14.08 -0.64 -2.46
C ASP A 35 -13.73 -0.11 -3.85
N LEU A 36 -14.04 1.15 -4.09
CA LEU A 36 -13.64 1.89 -5.28
C LEU A 36 -12.36 2.65 -4.97
N LYS A 37 -11.29 2.35 -5.67
CA LYS A 37 -9.99 2.99 -5.46
C LYS A 37 -9.55 3.69 -6.74
N SER A 38 -9.35 4.99 -6.67
CA SER A 38 -8.81 5.82 -7.75
C SER A 38 -7.44 6.35 -7.35
N THR A 39 -6.46 6.20 -8.23
CA THR A 39 -5.12 6.80 -8.06
C THR A 39 -4.92 7.81 -9.17
N VAL A 40 -4.64 9.05 -8.80
CA VAL A 40 -4.52 10.16 -9.75
C VAL A 40 -3.09 10.67 -9.83
N GLN A 41 -2.56 10.73 -11.05
CA GLN A 41 -1.20 11.18 -11.33
C GLN A 41 -1.22 12.09 -12.57
N ALA A 42 -0.25 12.98 -12.70
CA ALA A 42 0.00 13.71 -13.93
C ALA A 42 1.50 13.77 -14.26
N LYS A 43 1.81 13.87 -15.53
CA LYS A 43 3.19 14.06 -15.99
C LYS A 43 3.54 15.54 -15.92
N ILE A 44 4.22 15.96 -14.85
CA ILE A 44 4.67 17.34 -14.63
C ILE A 44 6.16 17.42 -14.91
N ARG A 45 6.55 18.23 -15.88
CA ARG A 45 7.97 18.39 -16.31
C ARG A 45 8.68 17.09 -16.61
N GLY A 46 7.95 16.13 -17.21
CA GLY A 46 8.51 14.82 -17.58
C GLY A 46 8.44 13.74 -16.49
N THR A 47 8.10 14.09 -15.24
CA THR A 47 8.02 13.15 -14.12
C THR A 47 6.56 12.87 -13.76
N LEU A 48 6.21 11.60 -13.51
CA LEU A 48 4.90 11.21 -12.98
C LEU A 48 4.81 11.66 -11.53
N THR A 49 3.91 12.61 -11.26
CA THR A 49 3.68 13.18 -9.94
C THR A 49 2.28 12.81 -9.47
N LYS A 50 2.17 12.31 -8.23
CA LYS A 50 0.88 12.01 -7.60
C LYS A 50 0.15 13.30 -7.26
N LEU A 51 -1.14 13.37 -7.60
CA LEU A 51 -1.96 14.56 -7.39
C LEU A 51 -2.78 14.41 -6.11
N THR A 52 -2.53 15.29 -5.15
CA THR A 52 -3.17 15.30 -3.83
C THR A 52 -4.23 16.40 -3.75
N GLY A 53 -5.22 16.21 -2.87
CA GLY A 53 -6.25 17.24 -2.63
C GLY A 53 -7.25 17.41 -3.78
N LEU A 54 -7.32 16.45 -4.72
CA LEU A 54 -8.29 16.45 -5.81
C LEU A 54 -9.57 15.75 -5.38
N LYS A 55 -10.69 16.33 -5.74
CA LYS A 55 -12.04 15.81 -5.47
C LYS A 55 -12.44 14.87 -6.60
N ILE A 56 -12.55 13.58 -6.26
CA ILE A 56 -12.99 12.53 -7.18
C ILE A 56 -14.43 12.18 -6.87
N GLU A 57 -15.27 12.20 -7.89
CA GLU A 57 -16.66 11.76 -7.82
C GLU A 57 -16.78 10.34 -8.33
N PHE A 58 -17.46 9.48 -7.56
CA PHE A 58 -17.74 8.10 -7.92
C PHE A 58 -19.22 7.93 -8.22
N THR A 59 -19.53 7.30 -9.34
CA THR A 59 -20.90 6.98 -9.76
C THR A 59 -21.01 5.52 -10.16
N VAL A 60 -22.23 4.97 -10.12
CA VAL A 60 -22.57 3.63 -10.61
C VAL A 60 -23.76 3.70 -11.54
N GLY A 61 -23.77 2.89 -12.56
CA GLY A 61 -24.84 2.78 -13.55
C GLY A 61 -24.41 3.15 -14.96
N THR A 62 -25.33 2.98 -15.90
CA THR A 62 -25.18 3.33 -17.32
C THR A 62 -25.99 4.61 -17.62
N ASP A 63 -25.77 5.22 -18.76
CA ASP A 63 -26.24 6.55 -19.21
C ASP A 63 -27.61 7.00 -18.71
N SER A 64 -28.59 6.09 -18.61
CA SER A 64 -29.95 6.39 -18.18
C SER A 64 -30.22 6.20 -16.68
N THR A 65 -29.28 5.60 -15.92
CA THR A 65 -29.49 5.21 -14.52
C THR A 65 -28.28 5.53 -13.63
N VAL A 66 -27.54 6.57 -13.96
CA VAL A 66 -26.36 6.98 -13.20
C VAL A 66 -26.76 7.43 -11.79
N LYS A 67 -26.22 6.77 -10.78
CA LYS A 67 -26.40 7.09 -9.37
C LYS A 67 -25.05 7.52 -8.78
N LYS A 68 -25.04 8.66 -8.13
CA LYS A 68 -23.85 9.11 -7.38
C LYS A 68 -23.67 8.28 -6.11
N LEU A 69 -22.48 7.72 -5.93
CA LEU A 69 -22.08 6.96 -4.74
C LEU A 69 -21.46 7.85 -3.67
N GLY A 70 -20.62 8.80 -4.09
CA GLY A 70 -19.98 9.73 -3.19
C GLY A 70 -18.84 10.51 -3.84
N GLU A 71 -18.23 11.36 -3.03
CA GLU A 71 -17.07 12.15 -3.41
C GLU A 71 -15.97 11.96 -2.36
N VAL A 72 -14.74 11.77 -2.80
CA VAL A 72 -13.57 11.60 -1.91
C VAL A 72 -12.43 12.47 -2.41
N ILE A 73 -11.66 13.01 -1.48
CA ILE A 73 -10.47 13.82 -1.78
C ILE A 73 -9.24 12.88 -1.77
N THR A 74 -8.37 13.02 -2.78
CA THR A 74 -7.12 12.24 -2.84
C THR A 74 -6.19 12.56 -1.69
N ASP A 75 -5.62 11.52 -1.07
CA ASP A 75 -4.67 11.59 0.04
C ASP A 75 -3.26 12.07 -0.42
N SER A 76 -2.28 12.07 0.51
CA SER A 76 -0.89 12.42 0.23
C SER A 76 -0.20 11.51 -0.81
N ARG A 77 -0.77 10.37 -1.13
CA ARG A 77 -0.30 9.42 -2.14
C ARG A 77 -1.06 9.55 -3.46
N GLY A 78 -1.99 10.52 -3.56
CA GLY A 78 -2.85 10.70 -4.73
C GLY A 78 -3.94 9.64 -4.85
N VAL A 79 -4.35 9.01 -3.74
CA VAL A 79 -5.33 7.92 -3.72
C VAL A 79 -6.62 8.38 -3.08
N ALA A 80 -7.76 8.12 -3.74
CA ALA A 80 -9.10 8.27 -3.19
C ALA A 80 -9.76 6.88 -3.08
N ILE A 81 -10.29 6.55 -1.90
CA ILE A 81 -10.97 5.26 -1.64
C ILE A 81 -12.36 5.55 -1.13
N LEU A 82 -13.35 4.95 -1.77
CA LEU A 82 -14.76 4.97 -1.35
C LEU A 82 -15.23 3.54 -1.11
N ASN A 83 -15.74 3.26 0.10
CA ASN A 83 -16.41 1.99 0.39
C ASN A 83 -17.91 2.13 0.08
N CYS A 84 -18.41 1.29 -0.82
CA CYS A 84 -19.80 1.27 -1.24
C CYS A 84 -20.50 0.07 -0.60
N LYS A 85 -21.61 0.34 0.11
CA LYS A 85 -22.44 -0.71 0.69
C LYS A 85 -23.28 -1.41 -0.37
N PRO A 86 -23.70 -2.68 -0.12
CA PRO A 86 -24.52 -3.44 -1.07
C PRO A 86 -25.78 -2.70 -1.54
N ASP A 87 -26.44 -1.94 -0.66
CA ASP A 87 -27.68 -1.21 -0.92
C ASP A 87 -27.50 -0.03 -1.92
N GLN A 88 -26.28 0.41 -2.10
CA GLN A 88 -25.94 1.52 -3.00
C GLN A 88 -25.65 1.03 -4.41
N LEU A 89 -25.37 -0.27 -4.56
CA LEU A 89 -24.94 -0.87 -5.81
C LEU A 89 -26.14 -1.21 -6.69
N THR A 90 -26.07 -0.77 -7.94
CA THR A 90 -27.09 -1.07 -8.96
C THR A 90 -26.41 -1.81 -10.10
N THR A 91 -26.91 -3.00 -10.41
CA THR A 91 -26.46 -3.77 -11.57
C THR A 91 -27.26 -3.41 -12.80
N ASP A 92 -26.66 -3.53 -13.97
CA ASP A 92 -27.37 -3.47 -15.24
C ASP A 92 -28.16 -4.75 -15.53
N LYS A 93 -28.76 -4.85 -16.73
CA LYS A 93 -29.54 -6.01 -17.15
C LYS A 93 -28.71 -7.30 -17.31
N GLU A 94 -27.40 -7.16 -17.44
CA GLU A 94 -26.44 -8.27 -17.56
C GLU A 94 -25.80 -8.66 -16.20
N GLY A 95 -26.23 -8.02 -15.11
CA GLY A 95 -25.68 -8.24 -13.77
C GLY A 95 -24.30 -7.62 -13.55
N LYS A 96 -23.90 -6.67 -14.41
CA LYS A 96 -22.64 -5.94 -14.28
C LYS A 96 -22.80 -4.70 -13.41
N LEU A 97 -21.76 -4.38 -12.69
CA LEU A 97 -21.57 -3.13 -11.97
C LEU A 97 -20.71 -2.22 -12.84
N ASN A 98 -21.28 -1.12 -13.30
CA ASN A 98 -20.60 -0.13 -14.13
C ASN A 98 -20.23 1.07 -13.26
N PHE A 99 -18.97 1.16 -12.88
CA PHE A 99 -18.44 2.24 -12.06
C PHE A 99 -17.71 3.27 -12.90
N LYS A 100 -17.83 4.54 -12.50
CA LYS A 100 -17.11 5.65 -13.12
C LYS A 100 -16.47 6.49 -12.01
N ALA A 101 -15.18 6.78 -12.15
CA ALA A 101 -14.47 7.77 -11.37
C ALA A 101 -14.25 9.01 -12.24
N SER A 102 -14.67 10.19 -11.80
CA SER A 102 -14.54 11.44 -12.55
C SER A 102 -13.90 12.54 -11.73
N PHE A 103 -13.06 13.31 -12.38
CA PHE A 103 -12.46 14.54 -11.89
C PHE A 103 -12.87 15.70 -12.80
N ALA A 104 -13.50 16.72 -12.26
CA ALA A 104 -14.05 17.84 -13.05
C ALA A 104 -13.02 18.82 -13.59
N GLY A 105 -11.73 18.62 -13.23
CA GLY A 105 -10.68 19.61 -13.50
C GLY A 105 -10.55 20.65 -12.39
N LYS A 106 -9.34 21.16 -12.20
CA LYS A 106 -9.06 22.21 -11.24
C LYS A 106 -7.76 22.92 -11.59
N ASP A 107 -7.77 24.26 -11.57
CA ASP A 107 -6.60 25.12 -11.84
C ASP A 107 -5.95 24.76 -13.21
N SER A 108 -4.70 24.24 -13.15
CA SER A 108 -3.95 23.80 -14.33
C SER A 108 -4.09 22.30 -14.63
N ILE A 109 -5.05 21.60 -14.03
CA ILE A 109 -5.29 20.17 -14.23
C ILE A 109 -6.59 19.98 -14.99
N GLU A 110 -6.53 19.29 -16.11
CA GLU A 110 -7.69 19.00 -16.96
C GLU A 110 -8.66 18.03 -16.28
N SER A 111 -9.89 18.01 -16.74
CA SER A 111 -10.86 16.98 -16.34
C SER A 111 -10.45 15.62 -16.88
N ALA A 112 -10.75 14.57 -16.13
CA ALA A 112 -10.54 13.19 -16.57
C ALA A 112 -11.57 12.27 -15.95
N GLU A 113 -11.82 11.16 -16.61
CA GLU A 113 -12.72 10.12 -16.15
C GLU A 113 -12.18 8.74 -16.54
N GLU A 114 -12.53 7.74 -15.74
CA GLU A 114 -12.18 6.33 -15.97
C GLU A 114 -13.36 5.45 -15.59
N LEU A 115 -13.57 4.39 -16.35
CA LEU A 115 -14.68 3.46 -16.23
C LEU A 115 -14.18 2.06 -15.90
N VAL A 116 -14.88 1.37 -15.00
CA VAL A 116 -14.65 -0.04 -14.70
C VAL A 116 -15.97 -0.77 -14.71
N SER A 117 -16.08 -1.83 -15.51
CA SER A 117 -17.27 -2.67 -15.62
C SER A 117 -16.92 -4.10 -15.21
N VAL A 118 -17.57 -4.62 -14.17
CA VAL A 118 -17.32 -5.97 -13.64
C VAL A 118 -18.63 -6.68 -13.34
N LYS A 119 -18.68 -8.00 -13.51
CA LYS A 119 -19.81 -8.80 -13.04
C LYS A 119 -19.78 -8.90 -11.52
N ARG A 120 -20.97 -8.91 -10.94
CA ARG A 120 -21.09 -9.07 -9.49
C ARG A 120 -20.74 -10.49 -9.09
N ALA A 121 -19.72 -10.65 -8.23
CA ALA A 121 -19.30 -11.92 -7.69
C ALA A 121 -18.90 -11.79 -6.22
N ARG A 122 -18.82 -12.92 -5.52
CA ARG A 122 -18.38 -12.98 -4.14
C ARG A 122 -17.37 -14.11 -3.97
N LEU A 123 -16.32 -13.81 -3.22
CA LEU A 123 -15.34 -14.79 -2.78
C LEU A 123 -15.62 -15.17 -1.33
N GLU A 124 -15.75 -16.44 -1.05
CA GLU A 124 -15.91 -16.99 0.29
C GLU A 124 -14.64 -17.72 0.70
N ILE A 125 -14.22 -17.56 1.95
CA ILE A 125 -13.03 -18.18 2.51
C ILE A 125 -13.40 -18.97 3.75
N THR A 126 -13.09 -20.27 3.75
CA THR A 126 -13.37 -21.19 4.85
C THR A 126 -12.10 -21.88 5.30
N PRO A 127 -11.55 -21.48 6.46
CA PRO A 127 -10.40 -22.16 7.06
C PRO A 127 -10.80 -23.53 7.59
N VAL A 128 -9.99 -24.54 7.30
CA VAL A 128 -10.19 -25.92 7.76
C VAL A 128 -8.90 -26.39 8.43
N LYS A 129 -9.03 -26.98 9.61
CA LYS A 129 -7.90 -27.58 10.34
C LYS A 129 -8.19 -29.04 10.58
N GLU A 130 -7.38 -29.89 9.99
CA GLU A 130 -7.45 -31.35 10.16
C GLU A 130 -6.12 -31.82 10.76
N ASP A 131 -6.16 -32.26 12.00
CA ASP A 131 -4.99 -32.65 12.81
C ASP A 131 -3.86 -31.58 12.78
N SER A 132 -2.82 -31.86 12.00
CA SER A 132 -1.65 -30.98 11.83
C SER A 132 -1.66 -30.19 10.52
N LEU A 133 -2.65 -30.45 9.65
CA LEU A 133 -2.76 -29.78 8.35
C LEU A 133 -3.68 -28.57 8.43
N LEU A 134 -3.19 -27.43 7.99
CA LEU A 134 -3.97 -26.21 7.87
C LEU A 134 -4.29 -26.00 6.39
N THR A 135 -5.57 -25.94 6.06
CA THR A 135 -6.05 -25.72 4.70
C THR A 135 -7.04 -24.58 4.66
N VAL A 136 -7.09 -23.89 3.53
CA VAL A 136 -8.10 -22.86 3.25
C VAL A 136 -8.87 -23.29 2.01
N LYS A 137 -10.17 -23.46 2.15
CA LYS A 137 -11.10 -23.61 1.04
C LYS A 137 -11.60 -22.24 0.63
N VAL A 138 -11.48 -21.93 -0.63
CA VAL A 138 -11.95 -20.67 -1.22
C VAL A 138 -12.98 -21.01 -2.27
N LYS A 139 -14.14 -20.32 -2.25
CA LYS A 139 -15.22 -20.54 -3.20
C LYS A 139 -15.54 -19.24 -3.92
N LEU A 140 -15.58 -19.28 -5.24
CA LEU A 140 -15.99 -18.18 -6.09
C LEU A 140 -17.43 -18.38 -6.56
N ILE A 141 -18.27 -17.37 -6.31
CA ILE A 141 -19.70 -17.38 -6.62
C ILE A 141 -20.04 -16.18 -7.49
N ASP A 142 -20.57 -16.42 -8.68
CA ASP A 142 -21.18 -15.40 -9.53
C ASP A 142 -22.58 -15.05 -9.01
N LEU A 143 -22.82 -13.77 -8.77
CA LEU A 143 -24.08 -13.23 -8.29
C LEU A 143 -24.80 -12.38 -9.36
N SER A 144 -24.33 -12.38 -10.60
CA SER A 144 -24.86 -11.52 -11.67
C SER A 144 -26.30 -11.87 -12.05
N THR A 145 -26.70 -13.13 -11.93
CA THR A 145 -28.05 -13.62 -12.26
C THR A 145 -29.03 -13.56 -11.09
N GLY A 146 -28.57 -13.09 -9.90
CA GLY A 146 -29.37 -13.09 -8.67
C GLY A 146 -29.38 -14.42 -7.92
N THR A 147 -29.05 -15.53 -8.56
CA THR A 147 -28.81 -16.85 -7.95
C THR A 147 -27.32 -17.13 -7.98
N GLY A 148 -26.72 -17.49 -6.84
CA GLY A 148 -25.29 -17.78 -6.77
C GLY A 148 -24.92 -19.00 -7.60
N THR A 149 -24.09 -18.83 -8.63
CA THR A 149 -23.55 -19.90 -9.45
C THR A 149 -22.06 -20.07 -9.22
N ALA A 150 -21.57 -21.31 -9.14
CA ALA A 150 -20.15 -21.61 -8.99
C ALA A 150 -19.38 -21.19 -10.26
N VAL A 151 -18.18 -20.64 -10.09
CA VAL A 151 -17.32 -20.23 -11.20
C VAL A 151 -16.06 -21.09 -11.22
N PRO A 152 -15.94 -21.99 -12.21
CA PRO A 152 -14.76 -22.84 -12.34
C PRO A 152 -13.59 -22.12 -13.03
N GLU A 153 -12.45 -22.78 -13.03
CA GLU A 153 -11.26 -22.44 -13.81
C GLU A 153 -10.71 -21.03 -13.58
N THR A 154 -10.93 -20.47 -12.40
CA THR A 154 -10.42 -19.12 -12.05
C THR A 154 -9.22 -19.24 -11.13
N ASP A 155 -8.14 -18.54 -11.50
CA ASP A 155 -6.93 -18.48 -10.69
C ASP A 155 -7.14 -17.57 -9.48
N LEU A 156 -6.70 -18.03 -8.31
CA LEU A 156 -6.77 -17.26 -7.07
C LEU A 156 -5.53 -17.49 -6.19
N GLY A 157 -5.23 -16.52 -5.35
CA GLY A 157 -4.14 -16.58 -4.38
C GLY A 157 -4.65 -16.46 -2.94
N VAL A 158 -3.97 -17.18 -2.03
CA VAL A 158 -4.16 -17.00 -0.59
C VAL A 158 -2.93 -16.34 0.00
N PHE A 159 -3.17 -15.34 0.84
CA PHE A 159 -2.16 -14.49 1.43
C PHE A 159 -2.40 -14.33 2.93
N VAL A 160 -1.36 -13.94 3.67
CA VAL A 160 -1.49 -13.41 5.04
C VAL A 160 -1.30 -11.92 5.01
N LYS A 161 -2.21 -11.18 5.62
CA LYS A 161 -2.09 -9.74 5.80
C LYS A 161 -0.89 -9.42 6.70
N ARG A 162 0.00 -8.56 6.22
CA ARG A 162 1.17 -8.04 6.95
C ARG A 162 1.13 -6.52 6.94
N MET A 163 1.99 -5.90 7.73
CA MET A 163 2.02 -4.44 7.90
C MET A 163 2.28 -3.68 6.60
N PHE A 164 3.20 -4.14 5.76
CA PHE A 164 3.60 -3.44 4.53
C PHE A 164 3.00 -4.06 3.26
N SER A 165 3.03 -5.38 3.15
CA SER A 165 2.50 -6.10 2.00
C SER A 165 1.98 -7.47 2.43
N SER A 166 0.97 -7.98 1.74
CA SER A 166 0.46 -9.33 2.01
C SER A 166 1.49 -10.37 1.58
N LEU A 167 1.71 -11.38 2.42
CA LEU A 167 2.59 -12.51 2.13
C LEU A 167 1.80 -13.59 1.41
N LYS A 168 2.19 -13.96 0.21
CA LYS A 168 1.58 -15.07 -0.55
C LYS A 168 1.90 -16.40 0.11
N LEU A 169 0.89 -17.21 0.39
CA LEU A 169 1.01 -18.54 0.97
C LEU A 169 0.93 -19.62 -0.10
N GLY A 170 0.02 -19.43 -1.06
CA GLY A 170 -0.19 -20.35 -2.15
C GLY A 170 -1.14 -19.78 -3.19
N GLU A 171 -1.27 -20.50 -4.27
CA GLU A 171 -2.20 -20.21 -5.36
C GLU A 171 -2.89 -21.50 -5.78
N GLY A 172 -4.05 -21.35 -6.37
CA GLY A 172 -4.84 -22.48 -6.86
C GLY A 172 -5.83 -22.00 -7.90
N LYS A 173 -6.50 -22.95 -8.53
CA LYS A 173 -7.53 -22.75 -9.52
C LYS A 173 -8.83 -23.37 -9.04
N THR A 174 -9.96 -22.70 -9.26
CA THR A 174 -11.26 -23.25 -8.87
C THR A 174 -11.65 -24.45 -9.74
N ASP A 175 -12.21 -25.45 -9.10
CA ASP A 175 -12.77 -26.66 -9.73
C ASP A 175 -14.18 -26.43 -10.30
N GLU A 176 -14.85 -27.48 -10.76
CA GLU A 176 -16.23 -27.42 -11.30
C GLU A 176 -17.26 -26.93 -10.27
N ALA A 177 -16.99 -27.09 -8.96
CA ALA A 177 -17.82 -26.55 -7.88
C ALA A 177 -17.48 -25.10 -7.51
N GLY A 178 -16.52 -24.48 -8.23
CA GLY A 178 -16.02 -23.15 -7.95
C GLY A 178 -15.15 -23.08 -6.70
N GLU A 179 -14.59 -24.21 -6.24
CA GLU A 179 -13.81 -24.32 -5.01
C GLU A 179 -12.33 -24.56 -5.32
N ALA A 180 -11.47 -23.94 -4.54
CA ALA A 180 -10.03 -24.20 -4.53
C ALA A 180 -9.58 -24.48 -3.10
N THR A 181 -8.74 -25.49 -2.89
CA THR A 181 -8.17 -25.85 -1.60
C THR A 181 -6.69 -25.59 -1.60
N ILE A 182 -6.21 -24.79 -0.65
CA ILE A 182 -4.80 -24.36 -0.56
C ILE A 182 -4.27 -24.72 0.83
N GLU A 183 -3.14 -25.43 0.87
CA GLU A 183 -2.45 -25.75 2.11
C GLU A 183 -1.65 -24.58 2.64
N ILE A 184 -1.63 -24.43 3.97
CA ILE A 184 -0.97 -23.31 4.67
C ILE A 184 0.14 -23.84 5.57
N PRO A 185 1.32 -23.23 5.57
CA PRO A 185 2.41 -23.59 6.48
C PRO A 185 2.02 -23.42 7.95
N ASN A 186 2.34 -24.41 8.78
CA ASN A 186 1.99 -24.43 10.22
C ASN A 186 2.80 -23.45 11.10
N LYS A 187 3.82 -22.76 10.55
CA LYS A 187 4.75 -21.92 11.31
C LYS A 187 4.72 -20.47 10.81
N LEU A 188 3.56 -19.85 10.85
CA LEU A 188 3.41 -18.44 10.49
C LEU A 188 3.46 -17.58 11.76
N PRO A 189 4.24 -16.48 11.80
CA PRO A 189 4.17 -15.54 12.89
C PRO A 189 2.80 -14.86 12.91
N GLY A 190 2.16 -14.84 14.07
CA GLY A 190 0.89 -14.16 14.33
C GLY A 190 1.05 -12.80 15.02
N ASP A 191 -0.05 -12.26 15.52
CA ASP A 191 -0.04 -11.15 16.48
C ASP A 191 0.36 -11.63 17.88
N ALA A 192 0.23 -10.76 18.90
CA ALA A 192 0.54 -11.11 20.29
C ALA A 192 -0.35 -12.26 20.82
N GLN A 193 -1.53 -12.48 20.25
CA GLN A 193 -2.47 -13.55 20.58
C GLN A 193 -2.33 -14.77 19.65
N GLY A 194 -1.45 -14.71 18.66
CA GLY A 194 -1.25 -15.76 17.66
C GLY A 194 -2.26 -15.73 16.52
N ASN A 195 -3.01 -14.63 16.34
CA ASN A 195 -3.94 -14.53 15.23
C ASN A 195 -3.21 -14.14 13.93
N ILE A 196 -3.67 -14.68 12.82
CA ILE A 196 -3.30 -14.27 11.47
C ILE A 196 -4.56 -13.94 10.68
N THR A 197 -4.52 -12.91 9.85
CA THR A 197 -5.59 -12.60 8.91
C THR A 197 -5.22 -13.17 7.55
N LEU A 198 -5.98 -14.17 7.14
CA LEU A 198 -5.90 -14.80 5.82
C LEU A 198 -6.71 -13.99 4.83
N LEU A 199 -6.18 -13.79 3.65
CA LEU A 199 -6.81 -13.09 2.54
C LEU A 199 -6.84 -14.02 1.32
N ALA A 200 -8.02 -14.31 0.79
CA ALA A 200 -8.15 -14.88 -0.54
C ALA A 200 -8.37 -13.73 -1.53
N LYS A 201 -7.64 -13.74 -2.64
CA LYS A 201 -7.69 -12.68 -3.65
C LYS A 201 -7.75 -13.26 -5.05
N ILE A 202 -8.50 -12.57 -5.88
CA ILE A 202 -8.46 -12.67 -7.34
C ILE A 202 -8.13 -11.27 -7.82
N ASP A 203 -7.03 -11.12 -8.52
CA ASP A 203 -6.56 -9.85 -9.04
C ASP A 203 -6.74 -9.81 -10.57
N GLU A 204 -7.20 -8.67 -11.09
CA GLU A 204 -7.29 -8.35 -12.53
C GLU A 204 -8.04 -9.38 -13.40
N ASN A 205 -9.06 -10.05 -12.84
CA ASN A 205 -9.90 -10.94 -13.65
C ASN A 205 -10.72 -10.13 -14.66
N GLU A 206 -10.71 -10.55 -15.93
CA GLU A 206 -11.38 -9.83 -17.03
C GLU A 206 -12.90 -9.68 -16.84
N VAL A 207 -13.53 -10.63 -16.15
CA VAL A 207 -15.00 -10.67 -15.97
C VAL A 207 -15.42 -10.08 -14.63
N TYR A 208 -14.73 -10.44 -13.55
CA TYR A 208 -15.11 -10.12 -12.18
C TYR A 208 -14.26 -9.01 -11.55
N GLY A 209 -13.17 -8.60 -12.23
CA GLY A 209 -12.24 -7.59 -11.70
C GLY A 209 -11.46 -8.14 -10.50
N ASN A 210 -11.36 -7.32 -9.44
CA ASN A 210 -10.66 -7.73 -8.23
C ASN A 210 -11.67 -8.16 -7.16
N LEU A 211 -11.40 -9.30 -6.52
CA LEU A 211 -12.17 -9.82 -5.39
C LEU A 211 -11.25 -10.06 -4.20
N GLU A 212 -11.75 -9.82 -3.01
CA GLU A 212 -11.04 -10.07 -1.77
C GLU A 212 -11.98 -10.64 -0.70
N ALA A 213 -11.56 -11.73 -0.05
CA ALA A 213 -12.19 -12.26 1.13
C ALA A 213 -11.17 -12.34 2.26
N ALA A 214 -11.57 -11.99 3.48
CA ALA A 214 -10.70 -11.98 4.65
C ALA A 214 -11.30 -12.78 5.80
N VAL A 215 -10.45 -13.54 6.51
CA VAL A 215 -10.82 -14.24 7.74
C VAL A 215 -9.65 -14.24 8.71
N THR A 216 -9.93 -14.04 9.99
CA THR A 216 -8.90 -14.10 11.05
C THR A 216 -8.97 -15.42 11.78
N GLN A 217 -7.82 -16.09 11.97
CA GLN A 217 -7.69 -17.38 12.61
C GLN A 217 -6.49 -17.42 13.59
N PRO A 218 -6.60 -18.13 14.72
CA PRO A 218 -5.51 -18.28 15.70
C PRO A 218 -4.52 -19.39 15.26
N TRP A 219 -4.01 -19.27 14.04
CA TRP A 219 -3.10 -20.25 13.44
C TRP A 219 -1.63 -19.79 13.41
N GLY A 220 -1.38 -18.59 13.94
CA GLY A 220 -0.05 -18.04 14.01
C GLY A 220 0.67 -18.40 15.31
N THR A 221 2.00 -18.38 15.25
CA THR A 221 2.83 -18.40 16.45
C THR A 221 2.80 -17.01 17.08
N PRO A 222 2.40 -16.88 18.37
CA PRO A 222 2.42 -15.60 19.05
C PRO A 222 3.82 -14.96 19.01
N VAL A 223 3.89 -13.73 18.55
CA VAL A 223 5.13 -12.95 18.58
C VAL A 223 5.03 -12.02 19.76
N SER A 224 5.74 -12.36 20.86
CA SER A 224 5.81 -11.51 22.04
C SER A 224 6.56 -10.22 21.73
N ASP A 225 6.13 -9.12 22.33
CA ASP A 225 6.82 -7.83 22.24
C ASP A 225 8.22 -7.83 22.87
N GLU A 226 8.57 -8.90 23.60
CA GLU A 226 9.90 -9.09 24.16
C GLU A 226 11.01 -9.17 23.10
N LEU A 227 10.69 -9.62 21.86
CA LEU A 227 11.62 -9.52 20.73
C LEU A 227 11.91 -8.07 20.30
N LYS A 228 11.07 -7.11 20.68
CA LYS A 228 11.36 -5.68 20.51
C LYS A 228 12.43 -5.18 21.48
N ALA A 229 12.66 -5.89 22.56
CA ALA A 229 13.68 -5.56 23.56
C ALA A 229 15.08 -6.09 23.22
N LEU A 230 15.26 -6.80 22.11
CA LEU A 230 16.60 -7.14 21.64
C LEU A 230 17.30 -5.86 21.18
N PRO A 231 18.45 -5.51 21.79
CA PRO A 231 19.16 -4.26 21.48
C PRO A 231 19.87 -4.37 20.12
N ARG A 232 19.10 -4.49 19.04
CA ARG A 232 19.60 -4.43 17.66
C ARG A 232 19.40 -3.05 17.03
N ALA A 233 18.79 -2.14 17.76
CA ALA A 233 18.68 -0.76 17.31
C ALA A 233 20.00 -0.05 17.56
N LEU A 234 20.51 0.67 16.57
CA LEU A 234 21.62 1.62 16.69
C LEU A 234 21.41 2.65 17.83
N TRP A 235 20.20 2.76 18.36
CA TRP A 235 19.75 3.67 19.43
C TRP A 235 19.38 2.95 20.72
N GLY A 236 19.85 1.73 20.93
CA GLY A 236 19.67 1.03 22.21
C GLY A 236 20.34 1.83 23.34
N THR A 237 19.62 2.02 24.44
CA THR A 237 20.14 2.71 25.65
C THR A 237 21.33 1.98 26.29
N LEU A 238 21.52 0.72 25.95
CA LEU A 238 22.61 -0.14 26.41
C LEU A 238 23.41 -0.64 25.20
N PRO A 239 24.53 0.00 24.86
CA PRO A 239 25.39 -0.48 23.78
C PRO A 239 26.02 -1.83 24.16
N PRO A 240 26.32 -2.71 23.18
CA PRO A 240 27.02 -3.98 23.43
C PRO A 240 28.33 -3.71 24.18
N LEU A 241 28.64 -4.49 25.21
CA LEU A 241 29.77 -4.27 26.10
C LEU A 241 31.12 -4.17 25.38
N TRP A 242 31.29 -4.85 24.26
CA TRP A 242 32.52 -4.76 23.46
C TRP A 242 32.77 -3.35 22.90
N MET A 243 31.73 -2.57 22.63
CA MET A 243 31.83 -1.24 22.04
C MET A 243 32.45 -0.20 22.99
N PRO A 244 31.97 -0.03 24.26
CA PRO A 244 32.63 0.84 25.21
C PRO A 244 34.04 0.31 25.61
N ILE A 245 34.27 -0.99 25.62
CA ILE A 245 35.60 -1.58 25.92
C ILE A 245 36.61 -1.19 24.83
N THR A 246 36.27 -1.40 23.54
CA THR A 246 37.15 -1.02 22.44
C THR A 246 37.39 0.49 22.39
N PHE A 247 36.37 1.29 22.67
CA PHE A 247 36.49 2.76 22.75
C PHE A 247 37.47 3.16 23.88
N LEU A 248 37.34 2.57 25.06
CA LEU A 248 38.23 2.84 26.18
C LEU A 248 39.69 2.47 25.86
N ILE A 249 39.93 1.32 25.22
CA ILE A 249 41.28 0.89 24.81
C ILE A 249 41.90 1.89 23.85
N LEU A 250 41.13 2.30 22.80
CA LEU A 250 41.58 3.28 21.81
C LEU A 250 41.87 4.65 22.45
N MET A 251 40.97 5.14 23.31
CA MET A 251 41.18 6.39 24.04
C MET A 251 42.41 6.35 24.93
N THR A 252 42.61 5.24 25.67
CA THR A 252 43.77 5.07 26.52
C THR A 252 45.07 5.06 25.70
N ALA A 253 45.10 4.38 24.57
CA ALA A 253 46.28 4.37 23.69
C ALA A 253 46.60 5.77 23.14
N VAL A 254 45.58 6.50 22.66
CA VAL A 254 45.79 7.86 22.13
C VAL A 254 46.22 8.84 23.20
N TRP A 255 45.54 8.89 24.34
CA TRP A 255 45.89 9.80 25.43
C TRP A 255 47.23 9.41 26.09
N GLY A 256 47.50 8.12 26.23
CA GLY A 256 48.80 7.63 26.73
C GLY A 256 49.94 8.12 25.84
N HIS A 257 49.78 8.04 24.53
CA HIS A 257 50.77 8.53 23.58
C HIS A 257 51.00 10.06 23.70
N TYR A 258 49.93 10.83 23.83
CA TYR A 258 50.04 12.30 24.05
C TYR A 258 50.74 12.62 25.38
N ILE A 259 50.44 11.89 26.44
CA ILE A 259 51.12 12.12 27.75
C ILE A 259 52.62 11.86 27.65
N VAL A 260 53.02 10.79 26.95
CA VAL A 260 54.46 10.46 26.73
C VAL A 260 55.11 11.60 25.93
N ILE A 261 54.51 12.09 24.84
CA ILE A 261 55.08 13.18 24.07
C ILE A 261 55.21 14.48 24.91
N ILE A 262 54.22 14.80 25.71
CA ILE A 262 54.27 15.98 26.58
C ILE A 262 55.39 15.81 27.62
N PHE A 263 55.56 14.60 28.21
CA PHE A 263 56.62 14.33 29.19
C PHE A 263 57.99 14.45 28.55
N GLU A 264 58.20 13.93 27.35
CA GLU A 264 59.46 14.07 26.61
C GLU A 264 59.75 15.51 26.23
N LEU A 265 58.75 16.29 25.85
CA LEU A 265 58.93 17.72 25.61
C LEU A 265 59.35 18.49 26.84
N PHE A 266 58.78 18.18 28.02
CA PHE A 266 59.20 18.80 29.28
C PHE A 266 60.61 18.35 29.66
N ARG A 267 61.01 17.14 29.41
CA ARG A 267 62.34 16.63 29.64
C ARG A 267 63.37 17.30 28.75
N LEU A 268 63.12 17.45 27.45
CA LEU A 268 63.97 18.13 26.53
C LEU A 268 64.14 19.63 26.90
N ARG A 269 63.07 20.30 27.30
CA ARG A 269 63.11 21.70 27.78
C ARG A 269 63.96 21.87 29.04
N LYS A 270 64.06 20.86 29.88
CA LYS A 270 64.86 20.84 31.10
C LYS A 270 66.34 20.58 30.81
N GLU A 271 66.66 19.87 29.69
CA GLU A 271 68.00 19.51 29.25
C GLU A 271 68.64 20.56 28.31
N GLU A 272 67.90 21.65 27.90
CA GLU A 272 68.52 22.76 27.19
C GLU A 272 69.67 23.35 28.01
N PRO A 273 70.94 23.24 27.53
CA PRO A 273 72.06 23.82 28.23
C PRO A 273 71.92 25.34 28.25
N LYS A 274 72.07 25.94 29.43
CA LYS A 274 72.38 27.35 29.59
C LYS A 274 73.69 27.64 28.87
N THR A 275 73.64 27.82 27.54
CA THR A 275 74.80 28.39 26.85
C THR A 275 74.91 29.84 27.24
N ALA A 276 75.90 30.06 27.99
CA ALA A 276 76.47 31.26 28.54
C ALA A 276 76.72 32.36 27.55
N SER A 277 76.62 33.53 28.09
CA SER A 277 77.18 34.78 27.67
C SER A 277 78.51 34.70 26.98
#